data_c6fcdd1f358ac0ebbd9405ad80c8b39e
#
_entry.id   c6fcdd1f358ac0ebbd9405ad80c8b39e
#
_cell.length_a   1.000
_cell.length_b   1.000
_cell.length_c   1.000
_cell.angle_alpha   90.00
_cell.angle_beta   90.00
_cell.angle_gamma   90.00
#
_symmetry.space_group_name_H-M   'P 1'
#
loop_
_entity.id
_entity.type
_entity.pdbx_description
1 polymer ?
#
loop_
_entity_poly.entity_id
_entity_poly.type
_entity_poly.pdbx_seq_one_letter_code
_entity_poly.pdbx_strand_id
1 'polypeptide(L)'
;RKADEHEPTFDGRRVSMIPEVGEALKAFCEAGFIAAAHDFERGGMQLPVLLTQAAFSLFKGANVGTAAYPFLTIANANVIHRFGDEVQKAKYLAPLLAGRFFGTMALTEPQAGSSLSDITTSATPNADGTYTIVGNKIFISAGDHELSENIVHLVLAKIPGGPPGVKGISLFIVPKFNVNG
;
A
#
# COMPACT_ATOMS: atom_id res chain seq x y z
N ARG A 1 8.25 21.74 -0.89
CA ARG A 1 9.22 22.54 -0.12
C ARG A 1 8.97 22.43 1.38
N LYS A 2 7.79 22.80 1.93
CA LYS A 2 7.53 22.68 3.37
C LYS A 2 7.70 21.26 3.89
N ALA A 3 7.24 20.26 3.16
CA ALA A 3 7.42 18.85 3.55
C ALA A 3 8.88 18.39 3.54
N ASP A 4 9.77 19.05 2.81
CA ASP A 4 11.20 18.75 2.83
C ASP A 4 11.91 19.38 4.05
N GLU A 5 11.32 20.42 4.60
CA GLU A 5 11.82 21.16 5.78
C GLU A 5 11.25 20.60 7.10
N HIS A 6 10.20 19.77 7.04
CA HIS A 6 9.47 19.23 8.19
C HIS A 6 9.27 17.72 8.03
N GLU A 7 10.16 16.95 8.62
CA GLU A 7 10.05 15.49 8.65
C GLU A 7 8.83 15.02 9.48
N PRO A 8 8.27 13.84 9.16
CA PRO A 8 7.28 13.20 10.02
C PRO A 8 7.81 13.01 11.45
N THR A 9 6.95 13.23 12.43
CA THR A 9 7.29 13.02 13.85
C THR A 9 6.58 11.79 14.39
N PHE A 10 7.21 11.13 15.38
CA PHE A 10 6.67 9.96 16.05
C PHE A 10 6.68 10.17 17.57
N ASP A 11 5.51 10.11 18.20
CA ASP A 11 5.35 10.32 19.63
C ASP A 11 5.42 9.03 20.49
N GLY A 12 5.78 7.90 19.87
CA GLY A 12 5.75 6.57 20.46
C GLY A 12 4.48 5.77 20.14
N ARG A 13 3.48 6.40 19.52
CA ARG A 13 2.20 5.76 19.14
C ARG A 13 1.74 6.15 17.73
N ARG A 14 1.97 7.40 17.33
CA ARG A 14 1.43 7.96 16.08
C ARG A 14 2.51 8.65 15.28
N VAL A 15 2.40 8.51 13.97
CA VAL A 15 3.20 9.27 13.02
C VAL A 15 2.38 10.47 12.58
N SER A 16 2.90 11.67 12.85
CA SER A 16 2.25 12.94 12.49
C SER A 16 3.05 13.67 11.43
N MET A 17 2.35 14.31 10.53
CA MET A 17 2.91 15.12 9.43
C MET A 17 2.29 16.50 9.40
N ILE A 18 2.94 17.43 8.69
CA ILE A 18 2.38 18.75 8.46
C ILE A 18 1.09 18.66 7.63
N PRO A 19 0.11 19.55 7.87
CA PRO A 19 -1.20 19.52 7.19
C PRO A 19 -1.11 19.56 5.67
N GLU A 20 -0.14 20.25 5.12
CA GLU A 20 0.05 20.41 3.67
C GLU A 20 0.28 19.10 2.94
N VAL A 21 0.83 18.09 3.61
CA VAL A 21 0.96 16.73 3.03
C VAL A 21 -0.43 16.13 2.82
N GLY A 22 -1.29 16.20 3.84
CA GLY A 22 -2.68 15.71 3.75
C GLY A 22 -3.49 16.46 2.69
N GLU A 23 -3.36 17.79 2.63
CA GLU A 23 -4.05 18.62 1.62
C GLU A 23 -3.62 18.24 0.19
N ALA A 24 -2.32 18.05 -0.04
CA ALA A 24 -1.81 17.66 -1.36
C ALA A 24 -2.30 16.26 -1.77
N LEU A 25 -2.32 15.30 -0.84
CA LEU A 25 -2.81 13.95 -1.11
C LEU A 25 -4.31 13.95 -1.37
N LYS A 26 -5.08 14.71 -0.59
CA LYS A 26 -6.51 14.88 -0.81
C LYS A 26 -6.80 15.43 -2.20
N ALA A 27 -6.13 16.50 -2.60
CA ALA A 27 -6.28 17.09 -3.94
C ALA A 27 -5.94 16.08 -5.06
N PHE A 28 -4.89 15.27 -4.88
CA PHE A 28 -4.51 14.22 -5.83
C PHE A 28 -5.60 13.14 -5.95
N CYS A 29 -6.16 12.70 -4.81
CA CYS A 29 -7.21 11.68 -4.77
C CYS A 29 -8.53 12.21 -5.36
N GLU A 30 -8.96 13.42 -4.99
CA GLU A 30 -10.18 14.07 -5.50
C GLU A 30 -10.11 14.34 -7.01
N ALA A 31 -8.92 14.59 -7.55
CA ALA A 31 -8.69 14.67 -9.00
C ALA A 31 -8.74 13.31 -9.72
N GLY A 32 -8.93 12.19 -9.01
CA GLY A 32 -9.08 10.85 -9.57
C GLY A 32 -7.78 10.22 -10.05
N PHE A 33 -6.60 10.75 -9.70
CA PHE A 33 -5.33 10.25 -10.21
C PHE A 33 -4.95 8.86 -9.68
N ILE A 34 -5.47 8.42 -8.54
CA ILE A 34 -5.27 7.04 -8.05
C ILE A 34 -5.88 6.03 -9.05
N ALA A 35 -7.10 6.29 -9.51
CA ALA A 35 -7.84 5.41 -10.40
C ALA A 35 -7.62 5.70 -11.90
N ALA A 36 -6.80 6.66 -12.26
CA ALA A 36 -6.74 7.24 -13.60
C ALA A 36 -6.57 6.23 -14.76
N ALA A 37 -5.85 5.12 -14.54
CA ALA A 37 -5.67 4.06 -15.53
C ALA A 37 -6.77 2.99 -15.51
N HIS A 38 -7.66 3.00 -14.51
CA HIS A 38 -8.74 2.03 -14.39
C HIS A 38 -9.96 2.41 -15.22
N ASP A 39 -10.89 1.45 -15.38
CA ASP A 39 -12.14 1.60 -16.11
C ASP A 39 -13.05 2.67 -15.50
N PHE A 40 -13.88 3.29 -16.31
CA PHE A 40 -14.88 4.27 -15.87
C PHE A 40 -15.82 3.71 -14.79
N GLU A 41 -16.19 2.44 -14.88
CA GLU A 41 -17.03 1.76 -13.89
C GLU A 41 -16.40 1.71 -12.49
N ARG A 42 -15.06 1.81 -12.42
CA ARG A 42 -14.28 1.87 -11.17
C ARG A 42 -13.90 3.28 -10.75
N GLY A 43 -14.49 4.29 -11.39
CA GLY A 43 -14.15 5.69 -11.15
C GLY A 43 -12.84 6.13 -11.81
N GLY A 44 -12.31 5.33 -12.76
CA GLY A 44 -11.12 5.65 -13.53
C GLY A 44 -11.40 6.53 -14.73
N MET A 45 -10.36 6.87 -15.46
CA MET A 45 -10.40 7.69 -16.67
C MET A 45 -9.92 6.93 -17.91
N GLN A 46 -9.55 5.66 -17.77
CA GLN A 46 -8.96 4.81 -18.82
C GLN A 46 -7.73 5.45 -19.51
N LEU A 47 -6.96 6.24 -18.75
CA LEU A 47 -5.81 6.92 -19.32
C LEU A 47 -4.69 5.92 -19.66
N PRO A 48 -4.05 6.10 -20.82
CA PRO A 48 -2.83 5.35 -21.13
C PRO A 48 -1.74 5.54 -20.07
N VAL A 49 -0.95 4.49 -19.85
CA VAL A 49 0.15 4.51 -18.86
C VAL A 49 1.09 5.70 -19.07
N LEU A 50 1.38 6.07 -20.32
CA LEU A 50 2.23 7.22 -20.62
C LEU A 50 1.68 8.52 -20.00
N LEU A 51 0.38 8.77 -20.12
CA LEU A 51 -0.26 9.98 -19.58
C LEU A 51 -0.31 9.96 -18.06
N THR A 52 -0.64 8.81 -17.46
CA THR A 52 -0.66 8.68 -16.00
C THR A 52 0.74 8.87 -15.41
N GLN A 53 1.78 8.32 -16.05
CA GLN A 53 3.17 8.51 -15.61
C GLN A 53 3.66 9.94 -15.81
N ALA A 54 3.30 10.60 -16.91
CA ALA A 54 3.63 12.00 -17.15
C ALA A 54 3.00 12.91 -16.07
N ALA A 55 1.71 12.74 -15.78
CA ALA A 55 1.03 13.47 -14.71
C ALA A 55 1.67 13.21 -13.35
N PHE A 56 1.97 11.95 -13.04
CA PHE A 56 2.59 11.56 -11.78
C PHE A 56 4.01 12.07 -11.63
N SER A 57 4.76 12.25 -12.73
CA SER A 57 6.11 12.84 -12.69
C SER A 57 6.11 14.28 -12.20
N LEU A 58 5.09 15.07 -12.52
CA LEU A 58 4.91 16.43 -12.01
C LEU A 58 4.68 16.42 -10.48
N PHE A 59 3.86 15.50 -10.00
CA PHE A 59 3.62 15.34 -8.57
C PHE A 59 4.88 14.91 -7.82
N LYS A 60 5.65 13.95 -8.36
CA LYS A 60 6.96 13.56 -7.82
C LYS A 60 7.95 14.72 -7.79
N GLY A 61 7.98 15.52 -8.87
CA GLY A 61 8.85 16.68 -8.96
C GLY A 61 8.53 17.76 -7.94
N ALA A 62 7.26 17.85 -7.50
CA ALA A 62 6.86 18.78 -6.45
C ALA A 62 7.35 18.35 -5.06
N ASN A 63 7.16 17.08 -4.69
CA ASN A 63 7.69 16.48 -3.45
C ASN A 63 7.66 14.96 -3.53
N VAL A 64 8.83 14.33 -3.57
CA VAL A 64 8.97 12.89 -3.72
C VAL A 64 8.46 12.11 -2.50
N GLY A 65 8.63 12.65 -1.30
CA GLY A 65 8.16 12.02 -0.06
C GLY A 65 6.63 11.93 -0.02
N THR A 66 5.94 13.03 -0.34
CA THR A 66 4.47 13.03 -0.46
C THR A 66 4.00 12.13 -1.59
N ALA A 67 4.71 12.06 -2.72
CA ALA A 67 4.36 11.21 -3.86
C ALA A 67 4.49 9.71 -3.56
N ALA A 68 5.23 9.30 -2.53
CA ALA A 68 5.37 7.90 -2.14
C ALA A 68 4.03 7.27 -1.73
N TYR A 69 3.14 8.02 -1.08
CA TYR A 69 1.83 7.53 -0.65
C TYR A 69 0.94 7.08 -1.83
N PRO A 70 0.62 7.94 -2.81
CA PRO A 70 -0.17 7.51 -3.97
C PRO A 70 0.59 6.52 -4.86
N PHE A 71 1.91 6.58 -4.96
CA PHE A 71 2.71 5.61 -5.72
C PHE A 71 2.48 4.18 -5.24
N LEU A 72 2.63 3.95 -3.94
CA LEU A 72 2.42 2.62 -3.36
C LEU A 72 0.95 2.22 -3.38
N THR A 73 0.03 3.17 -3.22
CA THR A 73 -1.41 2.91 -3.29
C THR A 73 -1.84 2.45 -4.69
N ILE A 74 -1.38 3.12 -5.74
CA ILE A 74 -1.65 2.72 -7.14
C ILE A 74 -1.10 1.32 -7.41
N ALA A 75 0.13 1.02 -6.96
CA ALA A 75 0.74 -0.29 -7.15
C ALA A 75 -0.03 -1.39 -6.40
N ASN A 76 -0.44 -1.12 -5.16
CA ASN A 76 -1.25 -2.03 -4.34
C ASN A 76 -2.61 -2.30 -5.00
N ALA A 77 -3.33 -1.24 -5.41
CA ALA A 77 -4.61 -1.35 -6.10
C ALA A 77 -4.50 -2.19 -7.37
N ASN A 78 -3.45 -1.99 -8.18
CA ASN A 78 -3.21 -2.77 -9.40
C ASN A 78 -3.00 -4.26 -9.11
N VAL A 79 -2.29 -4.61 -8.03
CA VAL A 79 -2.10 -6.01 -7.62
C VAL A 79 -3.42 -6.63 -7.21
N ILE A 80 -4.20 -5.97 -6.35
CA ILE A 80 -5.52 -6.48 -5.91
C ILE A 80 -6.47 -6.56 -7.10
N HIS A 81 -6.49 -5.57 -8.00
CA HIS A 81 -7.30 -5.61 -9.21
C HIS A 81 -7.02 -6.85 -10.07
N ARG A 82 -5.75 -7.18 -10.26
CA ARG A 82 -5.32 -8.27 -11.14
C ARG A 82 -5.45 -9.65 -10.51
N PHE A 83 -5.17 -9.80 -9.22
CA PHE A 83 -5.00 -11.09 -8.56
C PHE A 83 -5.97 -11.34 -7.41
N GLY A 84 -6.64 -10.31 -6.91
CA GLY A 84 -7.65 -10.46 -5.86
C GLY A 84 -8.92 -11.14 -6.37
N ASP A 85 -9.58 -11.88 -5.48
CA ASP A 85 -10.94 -12.36 -5.72
C ASP A 85 -11.98 -11.22 -5.59
N GLU A 86 -13.24 -11.50 -5.88
CA GLU A 86 -14.28 -10.48 -5.89
C GLU A 86 -14.56 -9.91 -4.49
N VAL A 87 -14.39 -10.71 -3.43
CA VAL A 87 -14.55 -10.27 -2.04
C VAL A 87 -13.42 -9.31 -1.66
N GLN A 88 -12.18 -9.66 -2.01
CA GLN A 88 -11.01 -8.81 -1.78
C GLN A 88 -11.09 -7.50 -2.57
N LYS A 89 -11.53 -7.56 -3.83
CA LYS A 89 -11.74 -6.35 -4.65
C LYS A 89 -12.82 -5.45 -4.07
N ALA A 90 -13.97 -5.98 -3.70
CA ALA A 90 -15.04 -5.21 -3.08
C ALA A 90 -14.58 -4.54 -1.78
N LYS A 91 -13.83 -5.27 -0.98
CA LYS A 91 -13.40 -4.85 0.36
C LYS A 91 -12.25 -3.83 0.33
N TYR A 92 -11.28 -3.99 -0.57
CA TYR A 92 -10.03 -3.24 -0.55
C TYR A 92 -9.80 -2.38 -1.80
N LEU A 93 -10.15 -2.86 -3.00
CA LEU A 93 -9.85 -2.14 -4.24
C LEU A 93 -10.65 -0.84 -4.36
N ALA A 94 -11.96 -0.89 -4.13
CA ALA A 94 -12.80 0.29 -4.28
C ALA A 94 -12.37 1.45 -3.35
N PRO A 95 -12.13 1.26 -2.04
CA PRO A 95 -11.64 2.34 -1.18
C PRO A 95 -10.20 2.78 -1.50
N LEU A 96 -9.31 1.91 -2.04
CA LEU A 96 -7.99 2.31 -2.52
C LEU A 96 -8.10 3.24 -3.73
N LEU A 97 -8.91 2.88 -4.73
CA LEU A 97 -9.12 3.70 -5.93
C LEU A 97 -9.77 5.06 -5.62
N ALA A 98 -10.63 5.09 -4.61
CA ALA A 98 -11.23 6.32 -4.11
C ALA A 98 -10.29 7.18 -3.24
N GLY A 99 -9.07 6.71 -2.94
CA GLY A 99 -8.12 7.41 -2.06
C GLY A 99 -8.52 7.43 -0.59
N ARG A 100 -9.52 6.64 -0.18
CA ARG A 100 -9.94 6.50 1.22
C ARG A 100 -8.97 5.63 2.01
N PHE A 101 -8.45 4.59 1.38
CA PHE A 101 -7.38 3.74 1.92
C PHE A 101 -6.08 4.00 1.17
N PHE A 102 -4.96 3.90 1.86
CA PHE A 102 -3.65 3.90 1.21
C PHE A 102 -3.03 2.51 1.28
N GLY A 103 -2.16 2.23 0.31
CA GLY A 103 -1.52 0.93 0.16
C GLY A 103 -0.02 0.98 0.43
N THR A 104 0.54 -0.12 0.92
CA THR A 104 1.98 -0.29 1.09
C THR A 104 2.42 -1.66 0.60
N MET A 105 3.74 -1.85 0.50
CA MET A 105 4.37 -3.13 0.24
C MET A 105 5.37 -3.46 1.35
N ALA A 106 5.14 -4.53 2.09
CA ALA A 106 5.96 -4.95 3.22
C ALA A 106 6.82 -6.17 2.86
N LEU A 107 8.04 -5.91 2.41
CA LEU A 107 9.04 -6.88 1.94
C LEU A 107 10.11 -7.12 3.00
N THR A 108 10.84 -6.05 3.32
CA THR A 108 12.11 -6.06 4.05
C THR A 108 11.93 -6.48 5.51
N GLU A 109 12.84 -7.32 5.97
CA GLU A 109 12.98 -7.73 7.38
C GLU A 109 14.37 -7.34 7.90
N PRO A 110 14.61 -7.31 9.21
CA PRO A 110 15.91 -6.93 9.77
C PRO A 110 17.09 -7.71 9.20
N GLN A 111 16.89 -8.98 8.86
CA GLN A 111 17.90 -9.88 8.30
C GLN A 111 17.80 -10.08 6.77
N ALA A 112 16.73 -9.59 6.13
CA ALA A 112 16.43 -9.91 4.73
C ALA A 112 15.91 -8.68 3.97
N GLY A 113 16.74 -8.13 3.10
CA GLY A 113 16.38 -7.06 2.16
C GLY A 113 16.35 -7.60 0.72
N SER A 114 17.48 -7.55 0.03
CA SER A 114 17.59 -8.04 -1.35
C SER A 114 17.40 -9.56 -1.46
N SER A 115 17.77 -10.32 -0.44
CA SER A 115 17.59 -11.78 -0.40
C SER A 115 16.22 -12.13 0.17
N LEU A 116 15.19 -12.08 -0.65
CA LEU A 116 13.82 -12.44 -0.24
C LEU A 116 13.67 -13.91 0.20
N SER A 117 14.58 -14.79 -0.23
CA SER A 117 14.61 -16.19 0.24
C SER A 117 14.77 -16.30 1.77
N ASP A 118 15.32 -15.27 2.41
CA ASP A 118 15.70 -15.29 3.82
C ASP A 118 14.64 -14.65 4.74
N ILE A 119 13.50 -14.24 4.19
CA ILE A 119 12.40 -13.75 5.05
C ILE A 119 11.91 -14.85 5.98
N THR A 120 11.57 -14.45 7.20
CA THR A 120 11.11 -15.34 8.27
C THR A 120 9.67 -15.10 8.69
N THR A 121 9.05 -14.01 8.24
CA THR A 121 7.61 -13.77 8.46
C THR A 121 6.82 -14.99 8.00
N SER A 122 6.00 -15.52 8.90
CA SER A 122 5.18 -16.71 8.68
C SER A 122 3.70 -16.36 8.62
N ALA A 123 2.95 -17.14 7.86
CA ALA A 123 1.49 -17.04 7.73
C ALA A 123 0.87 -18.41 7.98
N THR A 124 0.26 -18.61 9.14
CA THR A 124 -0.40 -19.85 9.52
C THR A 124 -1.88 -19.79 9.16
N PRO A 125 -2.41 -20.76 8.39
CA PRO A 125 -3.82 -20.76 8.01
C PRO A 125 -4.73 -20.98 9.22
N ASN A 126 -5.85 -20.26 9.26
CA ASN A 126 -6.92 -20.41 10.24
C ASN A 126 -8.09 -21.22 9.65
N ALA A 127 -8.98 -21.72 10.50
CA ALA A 127 -10.14 -22.53 10.08
C ALA A 127 -11.18 -21.72 9.24
N ASP A 128 -11.18 -20.41 9.34
CA ASP A 128 -12.07 -19.49 8.61
C ASP A 128 -11.53 -19.03 7.25
N GLY A 129 -10.40 -19.58 6.80
CA GLY A 129 -9.75 -19.19 5.54
C GLY A 129 -8.86 -17.94 5.64
N THR A 130 -8.75 -17.33 6.81
CA THR A 130 -7.79 -16.26 7.08
C THR A 130 -6.43 -16.83 7.49
N TYR A 131 -5.46 -15.95 7.72
CA TYR A 131 -4.13 -16.33 8.16
C TYR A 131 -3.69 -15.52 9.37
N THR A 132 -3.06 -16.18 10.32
CA THR A 132 -2.32 -15.52 11.40
C THR A 132 -0.91 -15.24 10.91
N ILE A 133 -0.52 -13.96 10.83
CA ILE A 133 0.79 -13.53 10.34
C ILE A 133 1.65 -13.13 11.53
N VAL A 134 2.85 -13.68 11.60
CA VAL A 134 3.85 -13.38 12.63
C VAL A 134 5.18 -13.06 11.98
N GLY A 135 5.74 -11.90 12.29
CA GLY A 135 7.03 -11.45 11.76
C GLY A 135 7.28 -9.98 12.04
N ASN A 136 8.42 -9.51 11.55
CA ASN A 136 8.84 -8.12 11.72
C ASN A 136 9.29 -7.54 10.37
N LYS A 137 8.63 -6.50 9.91
CA LYS A 137 8.95 -5.78 8.67
C LYS A 137 9.53 -4.41 9.03
N ILE A 138 10.57 -3.98 8.29
CA ILE A 138 11.23 -2.69 8.51
C ILE A 138 11.33 -1.91 7.20
N PHE A 139 11.57 -0.62 7.31
CA PHE A 139 11.74 0.31 6.18
C PHE A 139 10.54 0.31 5.21
N ILE A 140 9.33 0.24 5.76
CA ILE A 140 8.10 0.23 4.95
C ILE A 140 7.66 1.67 4.71
N SER A 141 7.87 2.16 3.49
CA SER A 141 7.41 3.49 3.08
C SER A 141 5.90 3.61 3.28
N ALA A 142 5.45 4.72 3.89
CA ALA A 142 4.06 4.95 4.26
C ALA A 142 3.47 3.83 5.15
N GLY A 143 4.31 3.16 5.95
CA GLY A 143 3.92 2.01 6.76
C GLY A 143 2.98 2.33 7.90
N ASP A 144 3.04 3.55 8.42
CA ASP A 144 2.09 4.07 9.40
C ASP A 144 1.87 5.57 9.21
N HIS A 145 0.62 6.01 9.31
CA HIS A 145 0.20 7.41 9.20
C HIS A 145 -1.29 7.58 9.54
N GLU A 146 -1.74 8.85 9.66
CA GLU A 146 -3.13 9.22 9.87
C GLU A 146 -3.76 9.96 8.66
N LEU A 147 -3.19 9.80 7.46
CA LEU A 147 -3.61 10.50 6.23
C LEU A 147 -4.77 9.84 5.50
N SER A 148 -5.19 8.65 5.94
CA SER A 148 -6.29 7.88 5.34
C SER A 148 -7.08 7.13 6.41
N GLU A 149 -8.27 6.65 6.05
CA GLU A 149 -9.14 5.86 6.95
C GLU A 149 -8.50 4.51 7.31
N ASN A 150 -7.69 3.93 6.43
CA ASN A 150 -7.00 2.66 6.64
C ASN A 150 -5.73 2.58 5.79
N ILE A 151 -4.84 1.67 6.17
CA ILE A 151 -3.66 1.30 5.37
C ILE A 151 -3.78 -0.18 5.03
N VAL A 152 -3.66 -0.51 3.75
CA VAL A 152 -3.68 -1.89 3.25
C VAL A 152 -2.25 -2.30 2.92
N HIS A 153 -1.67 -3.14 3.76
CA HIS A 153 -0.33 -3.67 3.54
C HIS A 153 -0.39 -4.93 2.67
N LEU A 154 0.40 -4.97 1.60
CA LEU A 154 0.73 -6.21 0.91
C LEU A 154 1.97 -6.80 1.56
N VAL A 155 1.83 -7.90 2.27
CA VAL A 155 2.87 -8.48 3.12
C VAL A 155 3.39 -9.79 2.52
N LEU A 156 4.69 -9.90 2.32
CA LEU A 156 5.34 -11.16 1.96
C LEU A 156 5.55 -12.02 3.20
N ALA A 157 5.06 -13.25 3.17
CA ALA A 157 5.24 -14.24 4.23
C ALA A 157 5.33 -15.67 3.67
N LYS A 158 5.82 -16.59 4.45
CA LYS A 158 5.90 -18.01 4.12
C LYS A 158 4.84 -18.81 4.87
N ILE A 159 4.18 -19.73 4.19
CA ILE A 159 3.29 -20.70 4.83
C ILE A 159 4.15 -21.87 5.34
N PRO A 160 4.03 -22.26 6.63
CA PRO A 160 4.76 -23.40 7.17
C PRO A 160 4.54 -24.68 6.34
N GLY A 161 5.63 -25.40 6.05
CA GLY A 161 5.58 -26.60 5.19
C GLY A 161 5.58 -26.33 3.69
N GLY A 162 5.60 -25.08 3.27
CA GLY A 162 5.71 -24.69 1.86
C GLY A 162 7.11 -24.94 1.27
N PRO A 163 7.28 -24.74 -0.06
CA PRO A 163 8.56 -24.91 -0.73
C PRO A 163 9.66 -24.01 -0.15
N PRO A 164 10.94 -24.43 -0.20
CA PRO A 164 12.05 -23.61 0.26
C PRO A 164 12.31 -22.39 -0.64
N GLY A 165 12.99 -21.38 -0.09
CA GLY A 165 13.41 -20.18 -0.79
C GLY A 165 12.24 -19.29 -1.23
N VAL A 166 12.40 -18.61 -2.36
CA VAL A 166 11.40 -17.67 -2.89
C VAL A 166 10.11 -18.34 -3.35
N LYS A 167 10.15 -19.62 -3.70
CA LYS A 167 8.97 -20.39 -4.11
C LYS A 167 7.95 -20.60 -2.98
N GLY A 168 8.39 -20.50 -1.73
CA GLY A 168 7.51 -20.61 -0.55
C GLY A 168 6.89 -19.29 -0.12
N ILE A 169 7.20 -18.19 -0.80
CA ILE A 169 6.67 -16.87 -0.46
C ILE A 169 5.29 -16.69 -1.07
N SER A 170 4.36 -16.22 -0.26
CA SER A 170 3.03 -15.79 -0.66
C SER A 170 2.81 -14.32 -0.29
N LEU A 171 1.84 -13.68 -0.93
CA LEU A 171 1.46 -12.30 -0.69
C LEU A 171 0.12 -12.26 0.05
N PHE A 172 0.08 -11.49 1.13
CA PHE A 172 -1.09 -11.38 1.99
C PHE A 172 -1.58 -9.94 2.06
N ILE A 173 -2.90 -9.76 2.05
CA ILE A 173 -3.55 -8.48 2.31
C ILE A 173 -3.72 -8.34 3.82
N VAL A 174 -3.08 -7.34 4.41
CA VAL A 174 -3.11 -7.09 5.86
C VAL A 174 -3.53 -5.63 6.09
N PRO A 175 -4.79 -5.35 6.43
CA PRO A 175 -5.21 -3.99 6.74
C PRO A 175 -4.72 -3.58 8.13
N LYS A 176 -4.40 -2.30 8.34
CA LYS A 176 -4.07 -1.73 9.66
C LYS A 176 -5.26 -1.87 10.62
N PHE A 177 -6.45 -1.62 10.13
CA PHE A 177 -7.71 -1.83 10.85
C PHE A 177 -8.58 -2.84 10.10
N ASN A 178 -9.17 -3.78 10.84
CA ASN A 178 -10.06 -4.75 10.23
C ASN A 178 -11.23 -4.04 9.53
N VAL A 179 -11.44 -4.40 8.27
CA VAL A 179 -12.57 -3.91 7.49
C VAL A 179 -13.70 -4.92 7.69
N ASN A 180 -14.65 -4.59 8.55
CA ASN A 180 -15.88 -5.37 8.68
C ASN A 180 -16.73 -5.16 7.42
N GLY A 181 -17.22 -6.25 6.83
CA GLY A 181 -18.07 -6.20 5.65
C GLY A 181 -19.43 -5.60 5.95
#